data_3465c3aef9d07ba4fe3e0a795fb44556
#
_entry.id   3465c3aef9d07ba4fe3e0a795fb44556
#
_cell.length_a   1.000
_cell.length_b   1.000
_cell.length_c   1.000
_cell.angle_alpha   90.00
_cell.angle_beta   90.00
_cell.angle_gamma   90.00
#
_symmetry.space_group_name_H-M   'P 1'
#
loop_
_entity.id
_entity.type
_entity.pdbx_description
1 polymer ?
#
loop_
_entity_poly.entity_id
_entity_poly.type
_entity_poly.pdbx_seq_one_letter_code
_entity_poly.pdbx_strand_id
1 'polypeptide(L)'
;IAVIVLLLVIAAAVTGVSSILRWKAQKEKEAEKRAKEHQTVTVTFPEGYSVDMMAKHLEDEDIFDAEDFLAAVKDTNQYSNDWIKELPKKDGVKYQLEGFLYPDTYEIYRNAEPEDLIQKMLDNFQQKYETLAKNYKGKRSMYDLVTIGSIVEREAAVESERPTIAGVVENRLAKKMRLQMCPTVLYVTTKGLYDAEKVYYKDLEVKSPYNTYRNNGLPIGPICNPGNESLE
;
A
#
# COMPACT_ATOMS: atom_id res chain seq x y z
N ILE A 1 56.36 37.40 -34.95
CA ILE A 1 56.40 35.97 -34.55
C ILE A 1 56.19 35.83 -33.03
N ALA A 2 56.93 36.54 -32.16
CA ALA A 2 56.83 36.44 -30.71
C ALA A 2 55.39 36.75 -30.16
N VAL A 3 54.70 37.76 -30.70
CA VAL A 3 53.33 38.16 -30.30
C VAL A 3 52.31 37.07 -30.65
N ILE A 4 52.48 36.42 -31.81
CA ILE A 4 51.57 35.33 -32.24
C ILE A 4 51.75 34.11 -31.33
N VAL A 5 52.95 33.75 -30.97
CA VAL A 5 53.23 32.64 -30.06
C VAL A 5 52.68 32.92 -28.66
N LEU A 6 52.78 34.15 -28.14
CA LEU A 6 52.21 34.54 -26.87
C LEU A 6 50.67 34.44 -26.89
N LEU A 7 50.02 34.91 -27.96
CA LEU A 7 48.55 34.79 -28.08
C LEU A 7 48.09 33.34 -28.17
N LEU A 8 48.83 32.46 -28.83
CA LEU A 8 48.49 31.03 -28.88
C LEU A 8 48.65 30.35 -27.50
N VAL A 9 49.67 30.71 -26.74
CA VAL A 9 49.86 30.19 -25.36
C VAL A 9 48.75 30.68 -24.45
N ILE A 10 48.34 31.93 -24.50
CA ILE A 10 47.23 32.48 -23.74
C ILE A 10 45.91 31.78 -24.13
N ALA A 11 45.64 31.59 -25.44
CA ALA A 11 44.45 30.87 -25.88
C ALA A 11 44.41 29.42 -25.39
N ALA A 12 45.54 28.71 -25.42
CA ALA A 12 45.65 27.35 -24.90
C ALA A 12 45.45 27.30 -23.40
N ALA A 13 45.98 28.27 -22.64
CA ALA A 13 45.76 28.38 -21.20
C ALA A 13 44.30 28.65 -20.86
N VAL A 14 43.60 29.57 -21.58
CA VAL A 14 42.19 29.89 -21.39
C VAL A 14 41.29 28.67 -21.70
N THR A 15 41.61 27.96 -22.81
CA THR A 15 40.85 26.74 -23.18
C THR A 15 41.07 25.63 -22.16
N GLY A 16 42.33 25.45 -21.66
CA GLY A 16 42.65 24.50 -20.62
C GLY A 16 41.89 24.79 -19.32
N VAL A 17 41.91 26.04 -18.84
CA VAL A 17 41.20 26.47 -17.64
C VAL A 17 39.67 26.26 -17.78
N SER A 18 39.13 26.65 -18.96
CA SER A 18 37.68 26.48 -19.23
C SER A 18 37.27 25.01 -19.28
N SER A 19 38.11 24.12 -19.77
CA SER A 19 37.87 22.67 -19.78
C SER A 19 37.88 22.07 -18.38
N ILE A 20 38.82 22.50 -17.53
CA ILE A 20 38.91 22.09 -16.13
C ILE A 20 37.69 22.55 -15.34
N LEU A 21 37.25 23.81 -15.56
CA LEU A 21 36.04 24.33 -14.89
C LEU A 21 34.78 23.59 -15.31
N ARG A 22 34.62 23.29 -16.60
CA ARG A 22 33.50 22.49 -17.10
C ARG A 22 33.50 21.08 -16.53
N TRP A 23 34.67 20.43 -16.47
CA TRP A 23 34.78 19.09 -15.88
C TRP A 23 34.44 19.10 -14.39
N LYS A 24 34.90 20.10 -13.61
CA LYS A 24 34.53 20.26 -12.20
C LYS A 24 33.01 20.44 -12.03
N ALA A 25 32.42 21.34 -12.79
CA ALA A 25 30.98 21.59 -12.75
C ALA A 25 30.15 20.34 -13.13
N GLN A 26 30.64 19.55 -14.08
CA GLN A 26 29.99 18.30 -14.45
C GLN A 26 30.11 17.24 -13.34
N LYS A 27 31.30 17.13 -12.72
CA LYS A 27 31.50 16.23 -11.56
C LYS A 27 30.64 16.61 -10.35
N GLU A 28 30.49 17.90 -10.08
CA GLU A 28 29.61 18.40 -9.03
C GLU A 28 28.14 18.05 -9.31
N LYS A 29 27.67 18.25 -10.56
CA LYS A 29 26.32 17.85 -10.96
C LYS A 29 26.08 16.35 -10.88
N GLU A 30 27.07 15.53 -11.27
CA GLU A 30 26.98 14.07 -11.14
C GLU A 30 26.97 13.63 -9.68
N ALA A 31 27.75 14.30 -8.82
CA ALA A 31 27.77 14.04 -7.39
C ALA A 31 26.44 14.44 -6.71
N GLU A 32 25.88 15.60 -7.08
CA GLU A 32 24.55 16.04 -6.63
C GLU A 32 23.45 15.07 -7.08
N LYS A 33 23.50 14.63 -8.34
CA LYS A 33 22.55 13.65 -8.87
C LYS A 33 22.62 12.33 -8.08
N ARG A 34 23.84 11.78 -7.87
CA ARG A 34 24.04 10.58 -7.06
C ARG A 34 23.58 10.75 -5.60
N ALA A 35 23.85 11.93 -5.01
CA ALA A 35 23.41 12.22 -3.66
C ALA A 35 21.86 12.25 -3.56
N LYS A 36 21.18 12.76 -4.56
CA LYS A 36 19.70 12.73 -4.64
C LYS A 36 19.17 11.32 -4.86
N GLU A 37 19.83 10.52 -5.71
CA GLU A 37 19.46 9.11 -5.97
C GLU A 37 19.58 8.22 -4.72
N HIS A 38 20.42 8.59 -3.74
CA HIS A 38 20.61 7.88 -2.48
C HIS A 38 19.83 8.49 -1.30
N GLN A 39 19.02 9.54 -1.52
CA GLN A 39 18.14 10.04 -0.48
C GLN A 39 17.00 9.07 -0.24
N THR A 40 16.76 8.71 1.01
CA THR A 40 15.62 7.92 1.41
C THR A 40 14.51 8.81 1.96
N VAL A 41 13.29 8.34 1.86
CA VAL A 41 12.09 8.88 2.50
C VAL A 41 11.43 7.76 3.29
N THR A 42 10.90 8.12 4.43
CA THR A 42 10.18 7.19 5.31
C THR A 42 8.70 7.52 5.27
N VAL A 43 7.87 6.51 5.04
CA VAL A 43 6.41 6.63 5.07
C VAL A 43 5.82 5.61 6.03
N THR A 44 4.84 6.01 6.81
CA THR A 44 4.15 5.14 7.78
C THR A 44 2.70 4.96 7.38
N PHE A 45 2.27 3.71 7.24
CA PHE A 45 0.88 3.36 7.01
C PHE A 45 0.26 2.80 8.29
N PRO A 46 -0.68 3.51 8.91
CA PRO A 46 -1.44 2.98 10.04
C PRO A 46 -2.25 1.73 9.67
N GLU A 47 -2.46 0.86 10.65
CA GLU A 47 -3.38 -0.26 10.52
C GLU A 47 -4.78 0.22 10.14
N GLY A 48 -5.49 -0.57 9.34
CA GLY A 48 -6.81 -0.21 8.86
C GLY A 48 -6.84 0.72 7.64
N TYR A 49 -5.69 1.17 7.11
CA TYR A 49 -5.69 1.89 5.84
C TYR A 49 -6.11 0.97 4.69
N SER A 50 -7.00 1.46 3.83
CA SER A 50 -7.30 0.84 2.55
C SER A 50 -6.25 1.23 1.51
N VAL A 51 -6.24 0.54 0.38
CA VAL A 51 -5.42 0.92 -0.79
C VAL A 51 -5.66 2.37 -1.21
N ASP A 52 -6.91 2.84 -1.21
CA ASP A 52 -7.23 4.23 -1.56
C ASP A 52 -6.70 5.24 -0.53
N MET A 53 -6.75 4.90 0.77
CA MET A 53 -6.17 5.74 1.82
C MET A 53 -4.65 5.78 1.71
N MET A 54 -4.00 4.66 1.39
CA MET A 54 -2.56 4.62 1.15
C MET A 54 -2.15 5.48 -0.05
N ALA A 55 -2.90 5.37 -1.15
CA ALA A 55 -2.66 6.18 -2.34
C ALA A 55 -2.76 7.68 -2.03
N LYS A 56 -3.85 8.07 -1.35
CA LYS A 56 -4.03 9.47 -0.93
C LYS A 56 -2.92 9.94 0.01
N HIS A 57 -2.52 9.12 0.96
CA HIS A 57 -1.44 9.46 1.91
C HIS A 57 -0.11 9.69 1.20
N LEU A 58 0.23 8.84 0.22
CA LEU A 58 1.45 8.98 -0.58
C LEU A 58 1.45 10.27 -1.42
N GLU A 59 0.30 10.66 -1.96
CA GLU A 59 0.13 11.92 -2.69
C GLU A 59 0.21 13.13 -1.75
N ASP A 60 -0.46 13.09 -0.59
CA ASP A 60 -0.43 14.16 0.41
C ASP A 60 1.01 14.40 0.96
N GLU A 61 1.86 13.36 1.02
CA GLU A 61 3.27 13.42 1.47
C GLU A 61 4.26 13.69 0.32
N ASP A 62 3.78 13.95 -0.91
CA ASP A 62 4.62 14.21 -2.11
C ASP A 62 5.66 13.10 -2.35
N ILE A 63 5.23 11.84 -2.18
CA ILE A 63 6.06 10.64 -2.38
C ILE A 63 5.77 10.01 -3.74
N PHE A 64 4.49 9.71 -4.04
CA PHE A 64 4.00 9.21 -5.33
C PHE A 64 2.66 9.85 -5.67
N ASP A 65 2.38 10.01 -6.95
CA ASP A 65 1.03 10.32 -7.42
C ASP A 65 0.08 9.17 -7.08
N ALA A 66 -1.12 9.50 -6.55
CA ALA A 66 -2.10 8.49 -6.16
C ALA A 66 -2.49 7.57 -7.33
N GLU A 67 -2.59 8.13 -8.55
CA GLU A 67 -2.96 7.38 -9.76
C GLU A 67 -1.88 6.34 -10.12
N ASP A 68 -0.60 6.69 -10.01
CA ASP A 68 0.53 5.79 -10.31
C ASP A 68 0.58 4.64 -9.30
N PHE A 69 0.44 4.94 -8.00
CA PHE A 69 0.36 3.90 -6.97
C PHE A 69 -0.82 2.95 -7.18
N LEU A 70 -2.01 3.48 -7.50
CA LEU A 70 -3.20 2.67 -7.77
C LEU A 70 -3.06 1.84 -9.06
N ALA A 71 -2.34 2.33 -10.07
CA ALA A 71 -2.02 1.56 -11.27
C ALA A 71 -1.09 0.38 -10.94
N ALA A 72 -0.04 0.62 -10.15
CA ALA A 72 0.89 -0.40 -9.69
C ALA A 72 0.18 -1.49 -8.84
N VAL A 73 -0.74 -1.10 -7.94
CA VAL A 73 -1.54 -2.06 -7.14
C VAL A 73 -2.40 -2.97 -8.02
N LYS A 74 -2.88 -2.50 -9.17
CA LYS A 74 -3.75 -3.27 -10.08
C LYS A 74 -2.98 -4.30 -10.91
N ASP A 75 -1.74 -4.02 -11.26
CA ASP A 75 -0.90 -4.96 -12.02
C ASP A 75 -0.19 -5.95 -11.10
N THR A 76 -0.90 -6.98 -10.71
CA THR A 76 -0.38 -7.99 -9.78
C THR A 76 0.67 -8.94 -10.38
N ASN A 77 0.90 -8.90 -11.70
CA ASN A 77 1.82 -9.83 -12.35
C ASN A 77 3.30 -9.47 -12.16
N GLN A 78 3.58 -8.26 -11.74
CA GLN A 78 4.95 -7.74 -11.57
C GLN A 78 5.59 -8.11 -10.22
N TYR A 79 4.82 -8.62 -9.26
CA TYR A 79 5.31 -8.95 -7.92
C TYR A 79 5.81 -10.39 -7.83
N SER A 80 6.87 -10.59 -7.02
CA SER A 80 7.59 -11.85 -6.92
C SER A 80 6.92 -12.91 -6.03
N ASN A 81 5.89 -12.53 -5.27
CA ASN A 81 5.22 -13.40 -4.30
C ASN A 81 4.26 -14.39 -4.99
N ASP A 82 4.63 -15.66 -5.04
CA ASP A 82 3.83 -16.69 -5.74
C ASP A 82 2.40 -16.84 -5.22
N TRP A 83 2.17 -16.62 -3.93
CA TRP A 83 0.84 -16.71 -3.32
C TRP A 83 -0.17 -15.70 -3.91
N ILE A 84 0.28 -14.61 -4.55
CA ILE A 84 -0.60 -13.65 -5.22
C ILE A 84 -1.39 -14.32 -6.35
N LYS A 85 -0.77 -15.28 -7.04
CA LYS A 85 -1.41 -16.05 -8.13
C LYS A 85 -2.54 -16.95 -7.64
N GLU A 86 -2.50 -17.31 -6.34
CA GLU A 86 -3.52 -18.13 -5.67
C GLU A 86 -4.69 -17.32 -5.12
N LEU A 87 -4.57 -15.97 -5.08
CA LEU A 87 -5.65 -15.11 -4.63
C LEU A 87 -6.88 -15.28 -5.54
N PRO A 88 -8.10 -15.35 -4.95
CA PRO A 88 -9.31 -15.53 -5.74
C PRO A 88 -9.54 -14.36 -6.71
N LYS A 89 -9.68 -14.65 -7.98
CA LYS A 89 -10.09 -13.67 -9.00
C LYS A 89 -11.61 -13.62 -9.05
N LYS A 90 -12.20 -12.67 -8.34
CA LYS A 90 -13.66 -12.52 -8.24
C LYS A 90 -14.08 -11.22 -8.93
N ASP A 91 -15.10 -11.28 -9.78
CA ASP A 91 -15.70 -10.10 -10.41
C ASP A 91 -16.29 -9.18 -9.34
N GLY A 92 -15.92 -7.91 -9.35
CA GLY A 92 -16.36 -6.91 -8.38
C GLY A 92 -15.39 -6.66 -7.23
N VAL A 93 -14.26 -7.37 -7.13
CA VAL A 93 -13.16 -7.01 -6.24
C VAL A 93 -12.51 -5.73 -6.78
N LYS A 94 -12.38 -4.72 -5.92
CA LYS A 94 -11.82 -3.42 -6.31
C LYS A 94 -10.32 -3.48 -6.55
N TYR A 95 -9.58 -4.03 -5.60
CA TYR A 95 -8.14 -4.29 -5.67
C TYR A 95 -7.87 -5.71 -5.17
N GLN A 96 -7.13 -6.49 -5.95
CA GLN A 96 -6.78 -7.86 -5.56
C GLN A 96 -5.82 -7.88 -4.36
N LEU A 97 -5.01 -6.82 -4.21
CA LEU A 97 -4.05 -6.66 -3.12
C LEU A 97 -4.62 -5.94 -1.89
N GLU A 98 -5.91 -5.56 -1.87
CA GLU A 98 -6.53 -5.03 -0.65
C GLU A 98 -6.45 -6.04 0.49
N GLY A 99 -5.94 -5.62 1.64
CA GLY A 99 -5.70 -6.46 2.81
C GLY A 99 -4.32 -7.10 2.86
N PHE A 100 -3.52 -7.00 1.80
CA PHE A 100 -2.22 -7.66 1.67
C PHE A 100 -1.04 -6.68 1.62
N LEU A 101 -1.29 -5.37 1.63
CA LEU A 101 -0.26 -4.34 1.76
C LEU A 101 -0.04 -4.05 3.25
N TYR A 102 0.89 -4.79 3.89
CA TYR A 102 1.02 -4.78 5.34
C TYR A 102 1.28 -3.36 5.89
N PRO A 103 0.49 -2.89 6.88
CA PRO A 103 0.70 -1.58 7.50
C PRO A 103 1.95 -1.59 8.38
N ASP A 104 2.89 -0.70 8.08
CA ASP A 104 4.16 -0.55 8.79
C ASP A 104 4.82 0.78 8.37
N THR A 105 6.02 1.02 8.86
CA THR A 105 6.88 2.11 8.44
C THR A 105 7.90 1.60 7.42
N TYR A 106 7.91 2.21 6.23
CA TYR A 106 8.78 1.82 5.12
C TYR A 106 9.77 2.91 4.77
N GLU A 107 11.02 2.54 4.62
CA GLU A 107 12.05 3.38 4.04
C GLU A 107 12.26 2.99 2.57
N ILE A 108 12.14 3.98 1.68
CA ILE A 108 12.35 3.81 0.23
C ILE A 108 13.29 4.90 -0.28
N TYR A 109 13.95 4.66 -1.41
CA TYR A 109 14.67 5.72 -2.09
C TYR A 109 13.70 6.74 -2.67
N ARG A 110 14.06 8.02 -2.68
CA ARG A 110 13.22 9.09 -3.21
C ARG A 110 12.94 8.96 -4.72
N ASN A 111 13.76 8.23 -5.43
CA ASN A 111 13.59 7.88 -6.84
C ASN A 111 13.08 6.45 -7.05
N ALA A 112 12.53 5.81 -6.02
CA ALA A 112 11.89 4.52 -6.15
C ALA A 112 10.60 4.65 -6.95
N GLU A 113 10.18 3.54 -7.58
CA GLU A 113 8.87 3.44 -8.21
C GLU A 113 7.84 2.90 -7.19
N PRO A 114 6.53 3.14 -7.38
CA PRO A 114 5.49 2.62 -6.50
C PRO A 114 5.57 1.10 -6.26
N GLU A 115 6.02 0.35 -7.27
CA GLU A 115 6.21 -1.09 -7.24
C GLU A 115 7.23 -1.54 -6.20
N ASP A 116 8.28 -0.75 -5.99
CA ASP A 116 9.33 -1.06 -5.00
C ASP A 116 8.75 -1.02 -3.58
N LEU A 117 7.89 -0.04 -3.30
CA LEU A 117 7.18 0.07 -2.03
C LEU A 117 6.18 -1.08 -1.86
N ILE A 118 5.35 -1.33 -2.87
CA ILE A 118 4.34 -2.39 -2.84
C ILE A 118 5.01 -3.76 -2.63
N GLN A 119 6.12 -4.05 -3.32
CA GLN A 119 6.87 -5.29 -3.11
C GLN A 119 7.33 -5.44 -1.65
N LYS A 120 7.86 -4.38 -1.04
CA LYS A 120 8.24 -4.40 0.39
C LYS A 120 7.04 -4.67 1.31
N MET A 121 5.88 -4.08 1.02
CA MET A 121 4.66 -4.30 1.79
C MET A 121 4.16 -5.75 1.69
N LEU A 122 4.22 -6.34 0.49
CA LEU A 122 3.85 -7.74 0.23
C LEU A 122 4.82 -8.73 0.90
N ASP A 123 6.12 -8.45 0.87
CA ASP A 123 7.14 -9.26 1.55
C ASP A 123 6.96 -9.22 3.06
N ASN A 124 6.66 -8.05 3.63
CA ASN A 124 6.36 -7.90 5.03
C ASN A 124 5.08 -8.66 5.42
N PHE A 125 4.02 -8.53 4.61
CA PHE A 125 2.80 -9.33 4.80
C PHE A 125 3.10 -10.83 4.83
N GLN A 126 3.85 -11.33 3.85
CA GLN A 126 4.21 -12.75 3.79
C GLN A 126 4.92 -13.20 5.06
N GLN A 127 5.92 -12.44 5.52
CA GLN A 127 6.69 -12.78 6.74
C GLN A 127 5.79 -12.82 7.99
N LYS A 128 4.89 -11.84 8.14
CA LYS A 128 3.94 -11.80 9.27
C LYS A 128 2.95 -12.94 9.19
N TYR A 129 2.34 -13.15 8.01
CA TYR A 129 1.36 -14.22 7.82
C TYR A 129 1.96 -15.61 8.03
N GLU A 130 3.17 -15.90 7.56
CA GLU A 130 3.83 -17.19 7.80
C GLU A 130 4.03 -17.46 9.29
N THR A 131 4.25 -16.42 10.10
CA THR A 131 4.38 -16.55 11.55
C THR A 131 3.04 -16.88 12.20
N LEU A 132 1.97 -16.19 11.80
CA LEU A 132 0.61 -16.45 12.29
C LEU A 132 0.11 -17.83 11.84
N ALA A 133 0.32 -18.21 10.61
CA ALA A 133 -0.12 -19.47 10.04
C ALA A 133 0.44 -20.71 10.76
N LYS A 134 1.64 -20.62 11.35
CA LYS A 134 2.22 -21.71 12.16
C LYS A 134 1.35 -22.08 13.37
N ASN A 135 0.65 -21.11 13.93
CA ASN A 135 -0.19 -21.27 15.11
C ASN A 135 -1.67 -21.47 14.79
N TYR A 136 -2.08 -21.14 13.58
CA TYR A 136 -3.48 -21.26 13.16
C TYR A 136 -3.89 -22.73 13.01
N LYS A 137 -4.95 -23.14 13.72
CA LYS A 137 -5.50 -24.51 13.68
C LYS A 137 -6.83 -24.62 12.92
N GLY A 138 -7.31 -23.51 12.39
CA GLY A 138 -8.54 -23.45 11.61
C GLY A 138 -8.39 -23.98 10.17
N LYS A 139 -9.47 -23.84 9.41
CA LYS A 139 -9.56 -24.34 8.01
C LYS A 139 -9.80 -23.23 6.98
N ARG A 140 -9.81 -21.95 7.42
CA ARG A 140 -10.04 -20.84 6.52
C ARG A 140 -8.82 -20.60 5.64
N SER A 141 -9.06 -20.17 4.42
CA SER A 141 -8.00 -19.71 3.53
C SER A 141 -7.35 -18.41 4.07
N MET A 142 -6.14 -18.12 3.64
CA MET A 142 -5.48 -16.83 3.88
C MET A 142 -6.39 -15.66 3.50
N TYR A 143 -7.03 -15.73 2.34
CA TYR A 143 -7.92 -14.69 1.85
C TYR A 143 -9.11 -14.44 2.79
N ASP A 144 -9.73 -15.52 3.31
CA ASP A 144 -10.85 -15.39 4.25
C ASP A 144 -10.38 -14.84 5.60
N LEU A 145 -9.22 -15.26 6.11
CA LEU A 145 -8.65 -14.74 7.35
C LEU A 145 -8.35 -13.24 7.24
N VAL A 146 -7.71 -12.80 6.16
CA VAL A 146 -7.43 -11.38 5.93
C VAL A 146 -8.73 -10.60 5.75
N THR A 147 -9.75 -11.19 5.10
CA THR A 147 -11.06 -10.56 4.96
C THR A 147 -11.73 -10.36 6.32
N ILE A 148 -11.69 -11.36 7.21
CA ILE A 148 -12.20 -11.24 8.59
C ILE A 148 -11.40 -10.21 9.37
N GLY A 149 -10.06 -10.31 9.34
CA GLY A 149 -9.17 -9.37 10.00
C GLY A 149 -9.44 -7.92 9.60
N SER A 150 -9.69 -7.66 8.31
CA SER A 150 -10.02 -6.32 7.83
C SER A 150 -11.35 -5.77 8.37
N ILE A 151 -12.33 -6.66 8.63
CA ILE A 151 -13.59 -6.27 9.27
C ILE A 151 -13.34 -5.96 10.74
N VAL A 152 -12.63 -6.86 11.44
CA VAL A 152 -12.29 -6.70 12.87
C VAL A 152 -11.51 -5.40 13.08
N GLU A 153 -10.53 -5.12 12.23
CA GLU A 153 -9.71 -3.90 12.28
C GLU A 153 -10.54 -2.62 12.21
N ARG A 154 -11.53 -2.60 11.33
CA ARG A 154 -12.37 -1.42 11.11
C ARG A 154 -13.56 -1.30 12.05
N GLU A 155 -13.93 -2.37 12.76
CA GLU A 155 -15.05 -2.41 13.71
C GLU A 155 -14.59 -2.17 15.15
N ALA A 156 -13.40 -2.64 15.54
CA ALA A 156 -12.88 -2.52 16.89
C ALA A 156 -12.51 -1.07 17.23
N ALA A 157 -13.09 -0.53 18.29
CA ALA A 157 -12.70 0.77 18.83
C ALA A 157 -11.48 0.66 19.75
N VAL A 158 -11.28 -0.48 20.38
CA VAL A 158 -10.12 -0.80 21.24
C VAL A 158 -9.64 -2.23 21.00
N GLU A 159 -8.37 -2.50 21.22
CA GLU A 159 -7.74 -3.80 20.96
C GLU A 159 -8.46 -4.97 21.67
N SER A 160 -8.89 -4.77 22.90
CA SER A 160 -9.55 -5.82 23.70
C SER A 160 -10.90 -6.29 23.12
N GLU A 161 -11.50 -5.56 22.19
CA GLU A 161 -12.75 -5.93 21.52
C GLU A 161 -12.52 -6.89 20.34
N ARG A 162 -11.32 -6.90 19.72
CA ARG A 162 -11.02 -7.69 18.52
C ARG A 162 -11.43 -9.16 18.63
N PRO A 163 -11.07 -9.91 19.70
CA PRO A 163 -11.49 -11.32 19.83
C PRO A 163 -13.00 -11.48 19.92
N THR A 164 -13.70 -10.54 20.56
CA THR A 164 -15.16 -10.58 20.67
C THR A 164 -15.82 -10.34 19.33
N ILE A 165 -15.35 -9.36 18.55
CA ILE A 165 -15.84 -9.04 17.23
C ILE A 165 -15.59 -10.22 16.27
N ALA A 166 -14.38 -10.79 16.28
CA ALA A 166 -14.06 -11.99 15.51
C ALA A 166 -15.03 -13.14 15.86
N GLY A 167 -15.29 -13.37 17.14
CA GLY A 167 -16.25 -14.36 17.61
C GLY A 167 -17.69 -14.09 17.10
N VAL A 168 -18.12 -12.82 17.04
CA VAL A 168 -19.42 -12.45 16.48
C VAL A 168 -19.46 -12.76 14.98
N VAL A 169 -18.40 -12.42 14.23
CA VAL A 169 -18.30 -12.73 12.79
C VAL A 169 -18.41 -14.24 12.57
N GLU A 170 -17.60 -15.03 13.28
CA GLU A 170 -17.60 -16.49 13.16
C GLU A 170 -18.95 -17.11 13.51
N ASN A 171 -19.60 -16.67 14.60
CA ASN A 171 -20.90 -17.15 15.01
C ASN A 171 -22.00 -16.84 13.97
N ARG A 172 -21.97 -15.63 13.37
CA ARG A 172 -22.91 -15.28 12.32
C ARG A 172 -22.69 -16.10 11.05
N LEU A 173 -21.43 -16.31 10.65
CA LEU A 173 -21.08 -17.17 9.52
C LEU A 173 -21.56 -18.61 9.73
N ALA A 174 -21.30 -19.19 10.90
CA ALA A 174 -21.73 -20.55 11.25
C ALA A 174 -23.27 -20.71 11.22
N LYS A 175 -23.99 -19.66 11.63
CA LYS A 175 -25.48 -19.62 11.60
C LYS A 175 -26.05 -19.16 10.26
N LYS A 176 -25.23 -18.93 9.24
CA LYS A 176 -25.61 -18.38 7.93
C LYS A 176 -26.38 -17.04 8.02
N MET A 177 -26.05 -16.25 9.04
CA MET A 177 -26.59 -14.90 9.22
C MET A 177 -25.78 -13.89 8.40
N ARG A 178 -26.42 -12.80 8.00
CA ARG A 178 -25.70 -11.65 7.44
C ARG A 178 -24.81 -11.04 8.50
N LEU A 179 -23.61 -10.61 8.11
CA LEU A 179 -22.66 -10.02 9.08
C LEU A 179 -23.12 -8.64 9.54
N GLN A 180 -23.72 -7.83 8.68
CA GLN A 180 -24.23 -6.49 8.99
C GLN A 180 -23.20 -5.62 9.67
N MET A 181 -21.99 -5.55 9.08
CA MET A 181 -20.84 -4.77 9.55
C MET A 181 -20.78 -3.45 8.79
N CYS A 182 -20.91 -2.33 9.50
CA CYS A 182 -20.94 -0.99 8.91
C CYS A 182 -19.70 -0.67 8.07
N PRO A 183 -18.46 -1.06 8.44
CA PRO A 183 -17.27 -0.79 7.64
C PRO A 183 -17.34 -1.33 6.21
N THR A 184 -18.05 -2.44 5.98
CA THR A 184 -18.24 -3.01 4.64
C THR A 184 -19.07 -2.12 3.72
N VAL A 185 -19.98 -1.34 4.30
CA VAL A 185 -20.78 -0.34 3.59
C VAL A 185 -19.98 0.93 3.36
N LEU A 186 -19.26 1.39 4.39
CA LEU A 186 -18.39 2.56 4.31
C LEU A 186 -17.33 2.38 3.22
N TYR A 187 -16.69 1.23 3.14
CA TYR A 187 -15.71 0.94 2.08
C TYR A 187 -16.26 1.24 0.67
N VAL A 188 -17.52 0.91 0.44
CA VAL A 188 -18.17 1.13 -0.86
C VAL A 188 -18.57 2.59 -1.04
N THR A 189 -19.27 3.17 -0.05
CA THR A 189 -19.86 4.51 -0.17
C THR A 189 -18.84 5.63 -0.17
N THR A 190 -17.70 5.42 0.49
CA THR A 190 -16.57 6.35 0.52
C THR A 190 -15.46 5.99 -0.48
N LYS A 191 -15.70 4.99 -1.33
CA LYS A 191 -14.70 4.47 -2.29
C LYS A 191 -13.38 4.02 -1.63
N GLY A 192 -13.45 3.56 -0.38
CA GLY A 192 -12.29 3.13 0.40
C GLY A 192 -11.70 4.20 1.33
N LEU A 193 -12.05 5.48 1.18
CA LEU A 193 -11.44 6.58 1.96
C LEU A 193 -11.92 6.66 3.40
N TYR A 194 -13.07 6.08 3.72
CA TYR A 194 -13.68 6.11 5.06
C TYR A 194 -13.86 7.52 5.65
N ASP A 195 -14.04 8.52 4.78
CA ASP A 195 -14.15 9.93 5.11
C ASP A 195 -15.58 10.37 5.47
N ALA A 196 -16.52 9.43 5.58
CA ALA A 196 -17.88 9.71 6.00
C ALA A 196 -18.01 9.63 7.54
N GLU A 197 -18.57 10.67 8.16
CA GLU A 197 -18.81 10.73 9.60
C GLU A 197 -19.85 9.73 10.10
N LYS A 198 -20.82 9.34 9.24
CA LYS A 198 -21.97 8.51 9.62
C LYS A 198 -22.42 7.61 8.47
N VAL A 199 -22.96 6.45 8.85
CA VAL A 199 -23.70 5.57 7.94
C VAL A 199 -25.19 5.84 8.10
N TYR A 200 -25.86 6.20 7.01
CA TYR A 200 -27.31 6.40 6.99
C TYR A 200 -28.02 5.14 6.54
N TYR A 201 -29.30 5.00 6.89
CA TYR A 201 -30.11 3.84 6.46
C TYR A 201 -30.10 3.62 4.94
N LYS A 202 -30.11 4.70 4.14
CA LYS A 202 -29.99 4.63 2.68
C LYS A 202 -28.70 3.99 2.20
N ASP A 203 -27.61 4.15 2.95
CA ASP A 203 -26.28 3.62 2.59
C ASP A 203 -26.25 2.09 2.76
N LEU A 204 -27.05 1.54 3.70
CA LEU A 204 -27.20 0.10 3.89
C LEU A 204 -27.82 -0.59 2.68
N GLU A 205 -28.48 0.16 1.78
CA GLU A 205 -29.11 -0.35 0.57
C GLU A 205 -28.18 -0.38 -0.65
N VAL A 206 -26.92 0.07 -0.53
CA VAL A 206 -25.98 0.09 -1.64
C VAL A 206 -25.81 -1.32 -2.24
N LYS A 207 -25.95 -1.41 -3.55
CA LYS A 207 -25.78 -2.68 -4.29
C LYS A 207 -24.29 -2.92 -4.54
N SER A 208 -23.68 -3.73 -3.70
CA SER A 208 -22.28 -4.12 -3.83
C SER A 208 -22.04 -5.50 -3.23
N PRO A 209 -21.13 -6.31 -3.78
CA PRO A 209 -20.72 -7.59 -3.20
C PRO A 209 -19.96 -7.44 -1.88
N TYR A 210 -19.51 -6.23 -1.53
CA TYR A 210 -18.95 -5.93 -0.20
C TYR A 210 -20.03 -5.73 0.87
N ASN A 211 -21.24 -5.32 0.52
CA ASN A 211 -22.28 -4.96 1.49
C ASN A 211 -22.82 -6.17 2.25
N THR A 212 -22.41 -6.34 3.50
CA THR A 212 -22.82 -7.44 4.39
C THR A 212 -24.21 -7.26 5.01
N TYR A 213 -24.91 -6.15 4.77
CA TYR A 213 -26.33 -6.00 5.09
C TYR A 213 -27.22 -6.64 4.03
N ARG A 214 -26.73 -6.78 2.80
CA ARG A 214 -27.47 -7.33 1.67
C ARG A 214 -27.07 -8.74 1.28
N ASN A 215 -25.79 -9.09 1.46
CA ASN A 215 -25.23 -10.37 1.09
C ASN A 215 -24.96 -11.23 2.32
N ASN A 216 -25.14 -12.55 2.18
CA ASN A 216 -24.80 -13.52 3.21
C ASN A 216 -23.31 -13.90 3.11
N GLY A 217 -22.71 -14.25 4.23
CA GLY A 217 -21.30 -14.66 4.27
C GLY A 217 -20.33 -13.48 4.38
N LEU A 218 -19.07 -13.74 4.08
CA LEU A 218 -18.03 -12.71 4.00
C LEU A 218 -18.30 -11.77 2.82
N PRO A 219 -17.84 -10.51 2.90
CA PRO A 219 -17.76 -9.66 1.73
C PRO A 219 -16.86 -10.31 0.67
N ILE A 220 -16.93 -9.82 -0.54
CA ILE A 220 -16.17 -10.40 -1.67
C ILE A 220 -14.67 -10.40 -1.46
N GLY A 221 -14.14 -9.49 -0.64
CA GLY A 221 -12.74 -9.36 -0.29
C GLY A 221 -12.51 -8.46 0.92
N PRO A 222 -11.24 -8.28 1.32
CA PRO A 222 -10.85 -7.36 2.39
C PRO A 222 -11.30 -5.93 2.10
N ILE A 223 -11.44 -5.14 3.16
CA ILE A 223 -11.90 -3.73 3.11
C ILE A 223 -10.87 -2.74 3.64
N CYS A 224 -9.75 -3.22 4.15
CA CYS A 224 -8.56 -2.46 4.55
C CYS A 224 -7.40 -3.42 4.75
N ASN A 225 -6.22 -2.89 5.03
CA ASN A 225 -5.03 -3.66 5.39
C ASN A 225 -4.96 -3.76 6.92
N PRO A 226 -5.23 -4.95 7.50
CA PRO A 226 -5.26 -5.15 8.94
C PRO A 226 -3.85 -5.26 9.53
N GLY A 227 -3.72 -4.88 10.79
CA GLY A 227 -2.55 -5.14 11.59
C GLY A 227 -2.50 -6.56 12.17
N ASN A 228 -1.43 -6.83 12.89
CA ASN A 228 -1.18 -8.17 13.47
C ASN A 228 -2.28 -8.59 14.43
N GLU A 229 -2.68 -7.69 15.34
CA GLU A 229 -3.69 -7.93 16.37
C GLU A 229 -5.09 -8.33 15.84
N SER A 230 -5.39 -7.93 14.60
CA SER A 230 -6.64 -8.30 13.93
C SER A 230 -6.53 -9.57 13.10
N LEU A 231 -5.31 -10.05 12.84
CA LEU A 231 -5.04 -11.30 12.12
C LEU A 231 -4.86 -12.51 13.06
N GLU A 232 -4.51 -12.28 14.35
CA GLU A 232 -4.40 -13.31 15.41
C GLU A 232 -5.76 -13.79 15.89
#